data_9a4de08efd3f9a942a2f7bc4a6d1fb40
#
_entry.id   9a4de08efd3f9a942a2f7bc4a6d1fb40
#
_cell.length_a   1.000
_cell.length_b   1.000
_cell.length_c   1.000
_cell.angle_alpha   90.00
_cell.angle_beta   90.00
_cell.angle_gamma   90.00
#
_symmetry.space_group_name_H-M   'P 1'
#
loop_
_entity.id
_entity.type
_entity.pdbx_description
1 polymer ?
#
loop_
_entity_poly.entity_id
_entity_poly.type
_entity_poly.pdbx_seq_one_letter_code
_entity_poly.pdbx_strand_id
1 'polypeptide(L)'
;MVQMQKEFGGKGPTECKTFIHRDLVIVLFGGGYTVAEQTLYEAGRFIDVREMRIAFQDTMELRFSAKIEELTGRTVLAFMSANHQDPDLALEAFVLEPHPVRRSV
;
A
#
# COMPACT_ATOMS: atom_id res chain seq x y z
N MET A 1 6.00 -6.69 1.32
CA MET A 1 5.49 -5.28 1.30
C MET A 1 6.02 -4.44 2.46
N VAL A 2 6.01 -4.96 3.69
CA VAL A 2 6.53 -4.21 4.84
C VAL A 2 8.00 -3.83 4.64
N GLN A 3 8.83 -4.76 4.18
CA GLN A 3 10.24 -4.51 3.93
C GLN A 3 10.43 -3.39 2.92
N MET A 4 9.63 -3.37 1.87
CA MET A 4 9.69 -2.37 0.83
C MET A 4 9.31 -0.98 1.35
N GLN A 5 8.26 -0.90 2.17
CA GLN A 5 7.87 0.35 2.83
C GLN A 5 8.98 0.88 3.72
N LYS A 6 9.63 0.00 4.48
CA LYS A 6 10.72 0.38 5.37
C LYS A 6 11.91 0.94 4.61
N GLU A 7 12.26 0.34 3.47
CA GLU A 7 13.39 0.78 2.66
C GLU A 7 13.18 2.16 2.06
N PHE A 8 11.97 2.47 1.61
CA PHE A 8 11.70 3.70 0.86
C PHE A 8 10.95 4.75 1.67
N GLY A 9 10.23 4.35 2.70
CA GLY A 9 9.46 5.26 3.54
C GLY A 9 10.17 5.72 4.81
N GLY A 10 11.32 5.14 5.12
CA GLY A 10 12.08 5.44 6.33
C GLY A 10 11.66 4.59 7.51
N LYS A 11 10.45 4.78 8.03
CA LYS A 11 9.90 3.99 9.13
C LYS A 11 8.87 3.03 8.59
N GLY A 12 9.02 1.75 8.90
CA GLY A 12 8.05 0.74 8.49
C GLY A 12 6.76 0.82 9.31
N PRO A 13 5.66 0.25 8.80
CA PRO A 13 4.41 0.18 9.54
C PRO A 13 4.53 -0.73 10.75
N THR A 14 3.75 -0.45 11.79
CA THR A 14 3.69 -1.28 13.00
C THR A 14 2.77 -2.48 12.83
N GLU A 15 1.84 -2.40 11.87
CA GLU A 15 0.91 -3.49 11.55
C GLU A 15 0.82 -3.67 10.05
N CYS A 16 0.65 -4.91 9.62
CA CYS A 16 0.43 -5.22 8.23
C CYS A 16 -0.49 -6.44 8.15
N LYS A 17 -1.62 -6.28 7.47
CA LYS A 17 -2.57 -7.38 7.25
C LYS A 17 -2.81 -7.52 5.77
N THR A 18 -2.74 -8.76 5.26
CA THR A 18 -2.96 -9.05 3.86
C THR A 18 -4.15 -9.98 3.72
N PHE A 19 -5.07 -9.61 2.84
CA PHE A 19 -6.26 -10.40 2.53
C PHE A 19 -6.25 -10.72 1.05
N ILE A 20 -6.45 -12.00 0.73
CA ILE A 20 -6.51 -12.46 -0.65
C ILE A 20 -7.85 -13.15 -0.83
N HIS A 21 -8.63 -12.66 -1.78
CA HIS A 21 -9.89 -13.28 -2.16
C HIS A 21 -9.99 -13.32 -3.67
N ARG A 22 -9.85 -14.52 -4.24
CA ARG A 22 -9.88 -14.74 -5.69
C ARG A 22 -8.85 -13.84 -6.43
N ASP A 23 -9.33 -12.82 -7.12
CA ASP A 23 -8.50 -11.93 -7.94
C ASP A 23 -8.18 -10.60 -7.25
N LEU A 24 -8.44 -10.52 -5.95
CA LEU A 24 -8.25 -9.30 -5.18
C LEU A 24 -7.24 -9.54 -4.05
N VAL A 25 -6.23 -8.67 -3.99
CA VAL A 25 -5.27 -8.65 -2.88
C VAL A 25 -5.41 -7.30 -2.20
N ILE A 26 -5.64 -7.30 -0.90
CA ILE A 26 -5.73 -6.08 -0.10
C ILE A 26 -4.67 -6.15 0.98
N VAL A 27 -3.86 -5.09 1.07
CA VAL A 27 -2.85 -4.95 2.11
C VAL A 27 -3.18 -3.72 2.94
N LEU A 28 -3.36 -3.91 4.23
CA LEU A 28 -3.65 -2.83 5.17
C LEU A 28 -2.44 -2.62 6.07
N PHE A 29 -1.90 -1.41 6.07
CA PHE A 29 -0.80 -1.01 6.94
C PHE A 29 -1.29 -0.07 8.01
N GLY A 30 -0.72 -0.17 9.21
CA GLY A 30 -1.03 0.73 10.30
C GLY A 30 0.23 1.20 11.00
N GLY A 31 0.21 2.45 11.50
CA GLY A 31 1.27 3.01 12.32
C GLY A 31 2.59 3.26 11.61
N GLY A 32 2.56 3.63 10.34
CA GLY A 32 3.75 3.78 9.52
C GLY A 32 4.26 5.21 9.30
N TYR A 33 3.91 6.17 10.16
CA TYR A 33 4.41 7.53 10.01
C TYR A 33 5.93 7.59 10.13
N THR A 34 6.56 8.31 9.20
CA THR A 34 7.97 8.69 9.31
C THR A 34 8.10 9.81 10.34
N VAL A 35 9.34 10.12 10.75
CA VAL A 35 9.59 11.24 11.65
C VAL A 35 9.13 12.55 11.02
N ALA A 36 9.39 12.74 9.73
CA ALA A 36 8.96 13.94 9.02
C ALA A 36 7.43 14.07 9.00
N GLU A 37 6.73 12.98 8.70
CA GLU A 37 5.26 12.97 8.70
C GLU A 37 4.70 13.25 10.08
N GLN A 38 5.28 12.66 11.12
CA GLN A 38 4.86 12.87 12.50
C GLN A 38 5.01 14.33 12.90
N THR A 39 6.13 14.94 12.54
CA THR A 39 6.41 16.35 12.82
C THR A 39 5.37 17.25 12.16
N LEU A 40 5.06 17.00 10.89
CA LEU A 40 4.06 17.79 10.17
C LEU A 40 2.67 17.58 10.75
N TYR A 41 2.33 16.36 11.13
CA TYR A 41 1.04 16.04 11.72
C TYR A 41 0.86 16.78 13.05
N GLU A 42 1.87 16.75 13.92
CA GLU A 42 1.84 17.44 15.22
C GLU A 42 1.77 18.96 15.05
N ALA A 43 2.29 19.48 13.95
CA ALA A 43 2.20 20.92 13.64
C ALA A 43 0.87 21.28 12.97
N GLY A 44 -0.07 20.36 12.85
CA GLY A 44 -1.37 20.60 12.21
C GLY A 44 -1.33 20.64 10.69
N ARG A 45 -0.24 20.18 10.07
CA ARG A 45 -0.04 20.19 8.61
C ARG A 45 -0.57 18.89 7.97
N PHE A 46 -1.84 18.57 8.24
CA PHE A 46 -2.44 17.30 7.79
C PHE A 46 -2.51 17.16 6.29
N ILE A 47 -2.74 18.25 5.57
CA ILE A 47 -2.82 18.23 4.10
C ILE A 47 -1.45 17.89 3.52
N ASP A 48 -0.38 18.43 4.10
CA ASP A 48 0.98 18.15 3.64
C ASP A 48 1.34 16.67 3.84
N VAL A 49 0.94 16.08 4.97
CA VAL A 49 1.13 14.66 5.23
C VAL A 49 0.39 13.82 4.20
N ARG A 50 -0.86 14.17 3.94
CA ARG A 50 -1.69 13.46 2.95
C ARG A 50 -1.07 13.52 1.56
N GLU A 51 -0.66 14.70 1.13
CA GLU A 51 -0.06 14.89 -0.20
C GLU A 51 1.26 14.13 -0.33
N MET A 52 2.07 14.12 0.71
CA MET A 52 3.32 13.37 0.74
C MET A 52 3.06 11.86 0.59
N ARG A 53 2.05 11.34 1.30
CA ARG A 53 1.69 9.92 1.21
C ARG A 53 1.18 9.54 -0.16
N ILE A 54 0.33 10.38 -0.75
CA ILE A 54 -0.20 10.15 -2.11
C ILE A 54 0.95 10.13 -3.11
N ALA A 55 1.85 11.12 -3.04
CA ALA A 55 3.00 11.19 -3.94
C ALA A 55 3.90 9.97 -3.80
N PHE A 56 4.14 9.52 -2.56
CA PHE A 56 4.94 8.32 -2.29
C PHE A 56 4.28 7.08 -2.90
N GLN A 57 2.97 6.91 -2.68
CA GLN A 57 2.24 5.77 -3.21
C GLN A 57 2.21 5.76 -4.73
N ASP A 58 2.01 6.92 -5.36
CA ASP A 58 2.05 7.02 -6.82
C ASP A 58 3.42 6.61 -7.36
N THR A 59 4.48 7.04 -6.69
CA THR A 59 5.84 6.68 -7.06
C THR A 59 6.10 5.19 -6.89
N MET A 60 5.52 4.58 -5.86
CA MET A 60 5.73 3.19 -5.53
C MET A 60 4.79 2.21 -6.23
N GLU A 61 3.80 2.72 -6.96
CA GLU A 61 2.78 1.87 -7.60
C GLU A 61 3.39 0.73 -8.43
N LEU A 62 4.32 1.06 -9.31
CA LEU A 62 4.94 0.05 -10.17
C LEU A 62 5.73 -0.98 -9.37
N ARG A 63 6.39 -0.54 -8.30
CA ARG A 63 7.19 -1.43 -7.46
C ARG A 63 6.32 -2.37 -6.64
N PHE A 64 5.22 -1.84 -6.08
CA PHE A 64 4.26 -2.66 -5.34
C PHE A 64 3.60 -3.68 -6.27
N SER A 65 3.15 -3.23 -7.43
CA SER A 65 2.52 -4.12 -8.42
C SER A 65 3.48 -5.22 -8.87
N ALA A 66 4.73 -4.86 -9.16
CA ALA A 66 5.74 -5.84 -9.55
C ALA A 66 5.98 -6.88 -8.46
N LYS A 67 5.98 -6.46 -7.19
CA LYS A 67 6.17 -7.38 -6.07
C LYS A 67 4.99 -8.35 -5.94
N ILE A 68 3.77 -7.84 -6.09
CA ILE A 68 2.57 -8.68 -6.04
C ILE A 68 2.59 -9.67 -7.20
N GLU A 69 2.99 -9.24 -8.40
CA GLU A 69 3.10 -10.14 -9.56
C GLU A 69 4.14 -11.24 -9.31
N GLU A 70 5.27 -10.88 -8.72
CA GLU A 70 6.31 -11.83 -8.36
C GLU A 70 5.79 -12.87 -7.37
N LEU A 71 5.07 -12.43 -6.33
CA LEU A 71 4.57 -13.31 -5.28
C LEU A 71 3.41 -14.19 -5.72
N THR A 72 2.55 -13.69 -6.60
CA THR A 72 1.35 -14.41 -7.04
C THR A 72 1.51 -15.14 -8.36
N GLY A 73 2.48 -14.75 -9.17
CA GLY A 73 2.62 -15.26 -10.54
C GLY A 73 1.52 -14.78 -11.47
N ARG A 74 0.81 -13.71 -11.09
CA ARG A 74 -0.34 -13.19 -11.83
C ARG A 74 -0.13 -11.71 -12.13
N THR A 75 -0.66 -11.25 -13.26
CA THR A 75 -0.56 -9.86 -13.69
C THR A 75 -1.50 -8.98 -12.86
N VAL A 76 -1.00 -7.83 -12.40
CA VAL A 76 -1.80 -6.81 -11.73
C VAL A 76 -2.48 -5.96 -12.81
N LEU A 77 -3.80 -5.98 -12.83
CA LEU A 77 -4.59 -5.20 -13.78
C LEU A 77 -4.89 -3.79 -13.27
N ALA A 78 -5.02 -3.64 -11.96
CA ALA A 78 -5.35 -2.36 -11.36
C ALA A 78 -4.75 -2.27 -9.97
N PHE A 79 -4.36 -1.06 -9.59
CA PHE A 79 -3.84 -0.73 -8.26
C PHE A 79 -4.60 0.48 -7.74
N MET A 80 -5.06 0.38 -6.50
CA MET A 80 -5.73 1.48 -5.83
C MET A 80 -5.13 1.62 -4.45
N SER A 81 -5.08 2.85 -3.98
CA SER A 81 -4.47 3.13 -2.70
C SER A 81 -5.23 4.23 -1.98
N ALA A 82 -5.31 4.13 -0.66
CA ALA A 82 -5.98 5.11 0.16
C ALA A 82 -5.24 5.28 1.48
N ASN A 83 -5.37 6.46 2.07
CA ASN A 83 -4.75 6.81 3.34
C ASN A 83 -5.75 7.38 4.30
N HIS A 84 -5.55 7.07 5.58
CA HIS A 84 -6.28 7.68 6.69
C HIS A 84 -5.26 8.13 7.72
N GLN A 85 -5.40 9.34 8.24
CA GLN A 85 -4.36 9.92 9.10
C GLN A 85 -4.54 9.65 10.59
N ASP A 86 -5.77 9.56 11.07
CA ASP A 86 -6.03 9.35 12.49
C ASP A 86 -7.28 8.47 12.66
N PRO A 87 -7.12 7.16 12.85
CA PRO A 87 -5.87 6.43 12.99
C PRO A 87 -5.03 6.38 11.72
N ASP A 88 -3.72 6.18 11.89
CA ASP A 88 -2.77 6.11 10.80
C ASP A 88 -2.91 4.76 10.07
N LEU A 89 -3.56 4.79 8.91
CA LEU A 89 -3.81 3.60 8.10
C LEU A 89 -3.51 3.89 6.64
N ALA A 90 -3.00 2.88 5.94
CA ALA A 90 -2.83 2.92 4.50
C ALA A 90 -3.35 1.61 3.92
N LEU A 91 -4.12 1.70 2.86
CA LEU A 91 -4.69 0.54 2.17
C LEU A 91 -4.17 0.49 0.75
N GLU A 92 -3.68 -0.68 0.35
CA GLU A 92 -3.26 -0.96 -1.02
C GLU A 92 -4.11 -2.10 -1.55
N ALA A 93 -4.78 -1.90 -2.69
CA ALA A 93 -5.62 -2.91 -3.32
C ALA A 93 -5.11 -3.22 -4.73
N PHE A 94 -4.97 -4.51 -5.01
CA PHE A 94 -4.48 -5.01 -6.31
C PHE A 94 -5.54 -5.91 -6.91
N VAL A 95 -5.99 -5.58 -8.12
CA VAL A 95 -6.88 -6.46 -8.88
C VAL A 95 -6.03 -7.24 -9.86
N LEU A 96 -6.08 -8.57 -9.76
CA LEU A 96 -5.24 -9.45 -10.55
C LEU A 96 -5.99 -10.03 -11.73
N GLU A 97 -5.25 -10.37 -12.79
CA GLU A 97 -5.80 -11.12 -13.88
C GLU A 97 -6.28 -12.48 -13.36
N PRO A 98 -7.49 -12.94 -13.76
CA PRO A 98 -8.02 -14.22 -13.28
C PRO A 98 -7.08 -15.38 -13.55
N HIS A 99 -6.97 -16.28 -12.60
CA HIS A 99 -6.16 -17.48 -12.77
C HIS A 99 -6.78 -18.35 -13.89
N PRO A 100 -5.99 -18.82 -14.87
CA PRO A 100 -6.55 -19.55 -16.01
C PRO A 100 -7.46 -20.73 -15.65
N VAL A 101 -7.13 -21.46 -14.59
CA VAL A 101 -7.93 -22.63 -14.17
C VAL A 101 -9.25 -22.27 -13.49
N ARG A 102 -9.50 -20.99 -13.21
CA ARG A 102 -10.71 -20.53 -12.54
C ARG A 102 -11.66 -19.79 -13.46
N ARG A 103 -11.33 -19.68 -14.72
CA ARG A 103 -12.07 -18.84 -15.66
C ARG A 103 -13.45 -19.37 -16.02
N SER A 104 -13.66 -20.63 -15.83
CA SER A 104 -14.91 -21.28 -16.18
C SER A 104 -16.03 -21.05 -15.19
N VAL A 105 -15.78 -20.40 -14.11
CA VAL A 105 -16.78 -20.19 -13.05
C VAL A 105 -17.83 -19.15 -13.41
#